data_f1b02f0e15364128f5c0116fe8939000
#
_entry.id   f1b02f0e15364128f5c0116fe8939000
#
_cell.length_a   1.000
_cell.length_b   1.000
_cell.length_c   1.000
_cell.angle_alpha   90.00
_cell.angle_beta   90.00
_cell.angle_gamma   90.00
#
_symmetry.space_group_name_H-M   'P 1'
#
loop_
_entity.id
_entity.type
_entity.pdbx_description
1 polymer ?
#
loop_
_entity_poly.entity_id
_entity_poly.type
_entity_poly.pdbx_seq_one_letter_code
_entity_poly.pdbx_strand_id
1 'polypeptide(L)'
;MSLRLSKSQNRKAIELASAIASDISGICGDVFSIQIVPPGLIHFELTHSTLATWLQSLVVGSLGGLGAGGWGLGTGGDGGDEGTRGQGGLLKPIPNPPKLPIPNPQFAVQYAHARCCSLVLLAHREGLIKLREPVPNTSPDFWDVIFPNPIPWLNCDGTLRLNHPDERRLIDELIQVVDNIECPDVSGSVKWEKVALNLSQAFEKFWSNCRIWGEVKITSPELAQARLGLLMATQSVLRYVLEENLGVVAPLEL
;
A
#
# COMPACT_ATOMS: atom_id res chain seq x y z
N MET A 1 13.08 -20.01 -15.58
CA MET A 1 14.31 -20.66 -15.08
C MET A 1 14.41 -22.12 -15.56
N SER A 2 13.45 -22.99 -15.33
CA SER A 2 13.42 -24.41 -15.75
C SER A 2 13.70 -24.67 -17.25
N LEU A 3 13.17 -23.82 -18.14
CA LEU A 3 13.39 -23.92 -19.60
C LEU A 3 14.83 -23.64 -20.03
N ARG A 4 15.57 -22.79 -19.31
CA ARG A 4 16.99 -22.53 -19.57
C ARG A 4 17.87 -23.67 -19.03
N LEU A 5 17.53 -24.20 -17.86
CA LEU A 5 18.23 -25.33 -17.26
C LEU A 5 17.99 -26.62 -18.03
N SER A 6 16.82 -26.84 -18.65
CA SER A 6 16.57 -28.05 -19.44
C SER A 6 17.49 -28.18 -20.63
N LYS A 7 17.86 -27.06 -21.28
CA LYS A 7 18.85 -27.07 -22.38
C LYS A 7 20.25 -27.43 -21.92
N SER A 8 20.62 -27.11 -20.71
CA SER A 8 21.90 -27.38 -20.13
C SER A 8 22.03 -28.82 -19.61
N GLN A 9 20.95 -29.42 -19.08
CA GLN A 9 20.97 -30.71 -18.40
C GLN A 9 20.38 -31.87 -19.23
N ASN A 10 19.93 -31.62 -20.46
CA ASN A 10 19.26 -32.58 -21.35
C ASN A 10 18.04 -33.29 -20.70
N ARG A 11 17.37 -32.63 -19.76
CA ARG A 11 16.13 -33.09 -19.12
C ARG A 11 14.92 -32.34 -19.67
N LYS A 12 13.74 -32.99 -19.64
CA LYS A 12 12.50 -32.30 -20.01
C LYS A 12 12.23 -31.14 -19.05
N ALA A 13 11.86 -29.97 -19.59
CA ALA A 13 11.62 -28.76 -18.79
C ALA A 13 10.59 -28.97 -17.67
N ILE A 14 9.59 -29.82 -17.92
CA ILE A 14 8.54 -30.14 -16.94
C ILE A 14 9.08 -30.97 -15.76
N GLU A 15 10.01 -31.88 -16.00
CA GLU A 15 10.64 -32.69 -14.95
C GLU A 15 11.50 -31.82 -14.01
N LEU A 16 12.23 -30.87 -14.59
CA LEU A 16 12.98 -29.87 -13.82
C LEU A 16 12.07 -28.93 -13.05
N ALA A 17 10.97 -28.49 -13.67
CA ALA A 17 9.99 -27.66 -13.00
C ALA A 17 9.35 -28.39 -11.81
N SER A 18 9.07 -29.71 -11.95
CA SER A 18 8.52 -30.52 -10.87
C SER A 18 9.50 -30.69 -9.71
N ALA A 19 10.77 -30.94 -10.00
CA ALA A 19 11.80 -31.04 -8.97
C ALA A 19 11.97 -29.72 -8.19
N ILE A 20 12.11 -28.60 -8.91
CA ILE A 20 12.20 -27.26 -8.31
C ILE A 20 10.96 -26.94 -7.48
N ALA A 21 9.77 -27.23 -8.01
CA ALA A 21 8.51 -26.99 -7.29
C ALA A 21 8.42 -27.82 -6.00
N SER A 22 8.86 -29.08 -6.04
CA SER A 22 8.89 -29.95 -4.85
C SER A 22 9.83 -29.42 -3.77
N ASP A 23 11.03 -29.00 -4.16
CA ASP A 23 12.03 -28.46 -3.24
C ASP A 23 11.52 -27.16 -2.58
N ILE A 24 10.92 -26.26 -3.37
CA ILE A 24 10.36 -25.01 -2.86
C ILE A 24 9.14 -25.28 -1.97
N SER A 25 8.25 -26.23 -2.34
CA SER A 25 7.10 -26.61 -1.52
C SER A 25 7.53 -27.16 -0.16
N GLY A 26 8.64 -27.86 -0.09
CA GLY A 26 9.19 -28.36 1.18
C GLY A 26 9.69 -27.26 2.11
N ILE A 27 10.06 -26.10 1.57
CA ILE A 27 10.60 -24.97 2.34
C ILE A 27 9.52 -23.91 2.62
N CYS A 28 8.63 -23.64 1.66
CA CYS A 28 7.70 -22.51 1.67
C CYS A 28 6.25 -22.94 1.38
N GLY A 29 5.87 -24.19 1.65
CA GLY A 29 4.57 -24.74 1.27
C GLY A 29 3.37 -24.03 1.88
N ASP A 30 3.54 -23.39 3.03
CA ASP A 30 2.49 -22.59 3.69
C ASP A 30 2.35 -21.19 3.11
N VAL A 31 3.36 -20.72 2.38
CA VAL A 31 3.39 -19.34 1.84
C VAL A 31 2.82 -19.29 0.44
N PHE A 32 3.14 -20.29 -0.39
CA PHE A 32 2.78 -20.31 -1.80
C PHE A 32 2.01 -21.57 -2.18
N SER A 33 0.98 -21.43 -3.00
CA SER A 33 0.45 -22.47 -3.85
C SER A 33 1.29 -22.53 -5.13
N ILE A 34 1.79 -23.70 -5.48
CA ILE A 34 2.69 -23.87 -6.62
C ILE A 34 2.00 -24.71 -7.69
N GLN A 35 1.88 -24.15 -8.90
CA GLN A 35 1.30 -24.85 -10.06
C GLN A 35 2.33 -24.93 -11.18
N ILE A 36 2.42 -26.11 -11.81
CA ILE A 36 3.29 -26.32 -12.96
C ILE A 36 2.43 -26.30 -14.23
N VAL A 37 2.78 -25.36 -15.11
CA VAL A 37 2.06 -25.17 -16.38
C VAL A 37 2.99 -25.57 -17.54
N PRO A 38 2.53 -26.42 -18.50
CA PRO A 38 3.31 -26.75 -19.68
C PRO A 38 3.78 -25.49 -20.43
N PRO A 39 5.00 -25.47 -20.97
CA PRO A 39 5.98 -26.55 -21.11
C PRO A 39 6.99 -26.71 -19.94
N GLY A 40 6.76 -26.10 -18.78
CA GLY A 40 7.62 -26.14 -17.61
C GLY A 40 7.73 -24.78 -16.92
N LEU A 41 6.66 -24.00 -16.96
CA LEU A 41 6.51 -22.78 -16.17
C LEU A 41 6.05 -23.15 -14.76
N ILE A 42 6.61 -22.48 -13.76
CA ILE A 42 6.22 -22.62 -12.36
C ILE A 42 5.44 -21.33 -12.01
N HIS A 43 4.19 -21.53 -11.65
CA HIS A 43 3.31 -20.47 -11.15
C HIS A 43 3.32 -20.49 -9.63
N PHE A 44 3.62 -19.36 -9.01
CA PHE A 44 3.53 -19.14 -7.57
C PHE A 44 2.33 -18.26 -7.30
N GLU A 45 1.46 -18.68 -6.41
CA GLU A 45 0.35 -17.90 -5.92
C GLU A 45 0.43 -17.81 -4.40
N LEU A 46 0.38 -16.61 -3.85
CA LEU A 46 0.35 -16.40 -2.41
C LEU A 46 -0.92 -17.03 -1.82
N THR A 47 -0.78 -17.78 -0.73
CA THR A 47 -1.95 -18.29 -0.02
C THR A 47 -2.73 -17.13 0.60
N HIS A 48 -4.05 -17.29 0.73
CA HIS A 48 -4.90 -16.26 1.32
C HIS A 48 -4.49 -15.91 2.75
N SER A 49 -4.01 -16.88 3.52
CA SER A 49 -3.50 -16.67 4.89
C SER A 49 -2.24 -15.83 4.90
N THR A 50 -1.30 -16.09 3.98
CA THR A 50 -0.07 -15.30 3.85
C THR A 50 -0.39 -13.86 3.45
N LEU A 51 -1.29 -13.69 2.47
CA LEU A 51 -1.73 -12.36 2.04
C LEU A 51 -2.42 -11.59 3.16
N ALA A 52 -3.27 -12.27 3.96
CA ALA A 52 -3.92 -11.68 5.12
C ALA A 52 -2.91 -11.22 6.18
N THR A 53 -1.89 -12.04 6.48
CA THR A 53 -0.82 -11.71 7.41
C THR A 53 0.01 -10.54 6.92
N TRP A 54 0.34 -10.52 5.63
CA TRP A 54 1.07 -9.42 5.02
C TRP A 54 0.26 -8.10 5.06
N LEU A 55 -1.02 -8.13 4.69
CA LEU A 55 -1.88 -6.95 4.80
C LEU A 55 -1.98 -6.46 6.25
N GLN A 56 -2.05 -7.37 7.23
CA GLN A 56 -2.05 -7.01 8.65
C GLN A 56 -0.76 -6.31 9.05
N SER A 57 0.40 -6.75 8.55
CA SER A 57 1.69 -6.10 8.84
C SER A 57 1.75 -4.66 8.32
N LEU A 58 1.16 -4.39 7.16
CA LEU A 58 1.09 -3.02 6.62
C LEU A 58 0.21 -2.10 7.49
N VAL A 59 -0.88 -2.63 8.05
CA VAL A 59 -1.76 -1.86 8.94
C VAL A 59 -1.07 -1.43 10.22
N VAL A 60 -0.23 -2.30 10.80
CA VAL A 60 0.51 -2.00 12.03
C VAL A 60 1.81 -1.24 11.79
N GLY A 61 2.05 -0.76 10.56
CA GLY A 61 3.19 0.09 10.23
C GLY A 61 4.53 -0.63 10.11
N SER A 62 4.52 -1.96 9.91
CA SER A 62 5.75 -2.77 9.73
C SER A 62 6.25 -2.75 8.28
N LEU A 63 6.33 -1.58 7.65
CA LEU A 63 7.10 -1.41 6.42
C LEU A 63 8.58 -1.46 6.80
N GLY A 64 9.28 -2.53 6.45
CA GLY A 64 10.68 -2.78 6.83
C GLY A 64 10.88 -3.80 7.95
N GLY A 65 9.84 -4.48 8.42
CA GLY A 65 9.91 -5.43 9.55
C GLY A 65 10.32 -6.86 9.20
N LEU A 66 10.78 -7.15 7.99
CA LEU A 66 11.45 -8.42 7.65
C LEU A 66 12.98 -8.31 7.67
N GLY A 67 13.50 -7.13 7.95
CA GLY A 67 14.95 -6.90 8.15
C GLY A 67 15.16 -6.21 9.49
N ALA A 68 15.62 -6.93 10.50
CA ALA A 68 16.10 -6.35 11.75
C ALA A 68 17.32 -5.44 11.48
N GLY A 69 17.09 -4.13 11.43
CA GLY A 69 18.15 -3.14 11.31
C GLY A 69 17.62 -1.76 11.69
N GLY A 70 17.95 -1.34 12.93
CA GLY A 70 17.45 -0.11 13.55
C GLY A 70 17.68 1.14 12.71
N TRP A 71 16.66 1.96 12.62
CA TRP A 71 16.74 3.33 12.10
C TRP A 71 17.01 4.28 13.26
N GLY A 72 18.26 4.77 13.26
CA GLY A 72 18.70 5.81 14.17
C GLY A 72 18.11 7.16 13.78
N LEU A 73 17.50 7.80 14.75
CA LEU A 73 17.13 9.22 14.73
C LEU A 73 18.34 10.09 14.41
N GLY A 74 18.32 10.75 13.26
CA GLY A 74 19.20 11.85 12.91
C GLY A 74 18.49 13.18 13.21
N THR A 75 18.79 13.75 14.36
CA THR A 75 18.45 15.13 14.70
C THR A 75 19.40 16.09 14.01
N GLY A 76 18.86 17.20 13.47
CA GLY A 76 19.64 18.42 13.39
C GLY A 76 19.52 19.21 12.10
N GLY A 77 19.16 20.47 12.23
CA GLY A 77 19.51 21.47 11.23
C GLY A 77 18.56 22.67 11.16
N ASP A 78 18.74 23.52 12.12
CA ASP A 78 18.24 24.91 12.26
C ASP A 78 18.72 25.83 11.11
N GLY A 79 17.94 26.90 10.84
CA GLY A 79 18.40 28.09 10.10
C GLY A 79 17.51 28.43 8.92
N GLY A 80 16.81 29.53 8.91
CA GLY A 80 17.12 30.88 9.04
C GLY A 80 16.18 31.70 8.16
N ASP A 81 15.54 32.60 8.77
CA ASP A 81 14.72 33.73 8.31
C ASP A 81 15.43 34.59 7.26
N GLU A 82 14.68 35.09 6.26
CA GLU A 82 14.83 36.49 5.84
C GLU A 82 13.68 36.94 4.92
N GLY A 83 13.00 37.96 5.38
CA GLY A 83 11.94 38.66 4.68
C GLY A 83 12.43 39.58 3.59
N THR A 84 11.59 39.81 2.58
CA THR A 84 11.71 41.02 1.76
C THR A 84 10.33 41.60 1.45
N ARG A 85 10.13 42.82 1.95
CA ARG A 85 9.09 43.80 1.54
C ARG A 85 9.41 44.33 0.15
N GLY A 86 8.37 44.63 -0.63
CA GLY A 86 8.56 45.50 -1.79
C GLY A 86 7.37 45.60 -2.73
N GLN A 87 6.53 46.55 -2.46
CA GLN A 87 6.07 47.63 -3.38
C GLN A 87 5.03 47.30 -4.47
N GLY A 88 3.97 48.11 -4.43
CA GLY A 88 2.87 48.20 -5.36
C GLY A 88 3.29 48.66 -6.78
N GLY A 89 2.49 48.24 -7.74
CA GLY A 89 2.63 48.67 -9.12
C GLY A 89 1.46 48.23 -10.00
N LEU A 90 0.64 49.19 -10.35
CA LEU A 90 -0.23 49.32 -11.51
C LEU A 90 -0.94 48.06 -12.09
N LEU A 91 -2.26 48.19 -12.12
CA LEU A 91 -3.19 47.39 -12.93
C LEU A 91 -2.75 47.31 -14.39
N LYS A 92 -2.37 46.09 -14.82
CA LYS A 92 -2.24 45.70 -16.23
C LYS A 92 -3.47 44.90 -16.66
N PRO A 93 -3.82 44.91 -17.98
CA PRO A 93 -5.02 44.23 -18.47
C PRO A 93 -4.99 42.73 -18.20
N ILE A 94 -6.17 42.18 -17.86
CA ILE A 94 -6.41 40.78 -17.55
C ILE A 94 -5.98 39.93 -18.77
N PRO A 95 -4.95 39.11 -18.66
CA PRO A 95 -4.65 38.09 -19.65
C PRO A 95 -5.69 36.97 -19.55
N ASN A 96 -5.90 36.26 -20.67
CA ASN A 96 -6.75 35.09 -20.81
C ASN A 96 -6.83 34.23 -19.54
N PRO A 97 -8.00 33.62 -19.25
CA PRO A 97 -8.18 32.81 -18.06
C PRO A 97 -7.03 31.79 -17.97
N PRO A 98 -6.35 31.68 -16.80
CA PRO A 98 -5.27 30.76 -16.64
C PRO A 98 -5.77 29.37 -17.00
N LYS A 99 -5.06 28.68 -17.90
CA LYS A 99 -5.23 27.23 -18.04
C LYS A 99 -5.15 26.68 -16.63
N LEU A 100 -6.21 25.98 -16.20
CA LEU A 100 -6.21 25.26 -14.92
C LEU A 100 -4.86 24.58 -14.75
N PRO A 101 -4.16 24.79 -13.63
CA PRO A 101 -2.87 24.15 -13.41
C PRO A 101 -3.07 22.66 -13.64
N ILE A 102 -2.18 22.04 -14.41
CA ILE A 102 -2.12 20.58 -14.51
C ILE A 102 -2.01 20.10 -13.06
N PRO A 103 -2.93 19.27 -12.57
CA PRO A 103 -2.91 18.84 -11.18
C PRO A 103 -1.50 18.31 -10.88
N ASN A 104 -0.82 18.91 -9.90
CA ASN A 104 0.49 18.41 -9.47
C ASN A 104 0.28 16.94 -9.06
N PRO A 105 0.97 15.96 -9.68
CA PRO A 105 0.80 14.56 -9.37
C PRO A 105 0.98 14.29 -7.86
N GLN A 106 1.86 15.04 -7.19
CA GLN A 106 2.06 14.96 -5.74
C GLN A 106 0.80 15.35 -4.96
N PHE A 107 0.04 16.34 -5.43
CA PHE A 107 -1.21 16.74 -4.79
C PHE A 107 -2.25 15.61 -4.82
N ALA A 108 -2.36 14.87 -5.93
CA ALA A 108 -3.27 13.73 -6.01
C ALA A 108 -2.90 12.64 -5.00
N VAL A 109 -1.61 12.39 -4.79
CA VAL A 109 -1.11 11.41 -3.81
C VAL A 109 -1.38 11.89 -2.37
N GLN A 110 -1.10 13.16 -2.08
CA GLN A 110 -1.39 13.77 -0.78
C GLN A 110 -2.89 13.75 -0.47
N TYR A 111 -3.73 14.04 -1.47
CA TYR A 111 -5.19 13.97 -1.33
C TYR A 111 -5.66 12.55 -1.02
N ALA A 112 -5.15 11.54 -1.71
CA ALA A 112 -5.47 10.14 -1.44
C ALA A 112 -5.09 9.75 -0.01
N HIS A 113 -3.90 10.14 0.45
CA HIS A 113 -3.45 9.90 1.83
C HIS A 113 -4.37 10.59 2.86
N ALA A 114 -4.63 11.89 2.73
CA ALA A 114 -5.49 12.64 3.64
C ALA A 114 -6.92 12.08 3.66
N ARG A 115 -7.42 11.64 2.50
CA ARG A 115 -8.72 10.97 2.40
C ARG A 115 -8.74 9.66 3.19
N CYS A 116 -7.69 8.83 3.09
CA CYS A 116 -7.58 7.62 3.91
C CYS A 116 -7.63 7.98 5.41
N CYS A 117 -6.88 8.96 5.87
CA CYS A 117 -6.87 9.40 7.26
C CYS A 117 -8.28 9.83 7.74
N SER A 118 -8.96 10.66 6.96
CA SER A 118 -10.33 11.12 7.28
C SER A 118 -11.31 9.95 7.41
N LEU A 119 -11.20 8.94 6.54
CA LEU A 119 -12.07 7.76 6.55
C LEU A 119 -11.79 6.84 7.75
N VAL A 120 -10.53 6.68 8.15
CA VAL A 120 -10.14 5.93 9.36
C VAL A 120 -10.73 6.59 10.61
N LEU A 121 -10.60 7.91 10.73
CA LEU A 121 -11.19 8.67 11.84
C LEU A 121 -12.71 8.59 11.86
N LEU A 122 -13.37 8.64 10.70
CA LEU A 122 -14.81 8.45 10.61
C LEU A 122 -15.22 7.05 11.09
N ALA A 123 -14.50 6.02 10.67
CA ALA A 123 -14.77 4.64 11.08
C ALA A 123 -14.62 4.44 12.59
N HIS A 124 -13.64 5.10 13.21
CA HIS A 124 -13.49 5.11 14.67
C HIS A 124 -14.66 5.79 15.36
N ARG A 125 -15.06 6.98 14.91
CA ARG A 125 -16.22 7.72 15.45
C ARG A 125 -17.52 6.93 15.33
N GLU A 126 -17.70 6.21 14.24
CA GLU A 126 -18.90 5.40 14.00
C GLU A 126 -18.84 3.99 14.64
N GLY A 127 -17.76 3.67 15.36
CA GLY A 127 -17.60 2.40 16.08
C GLY A 127 -17.38 1.18 15.21
N LEU A 128 -16.99 1.36 13.93
CA LEU A 128 -16.64 0.26 13.04
C LEU A 128 -15.28 -0.35 13.42
N ILE A 129 -14.38 0.49 13.91
CA ILE A 129 -13.11 0.13 14.54
C ILE A 129 -12.92 0.90 15.83
N LYS A 130 -11.97 0.46 16.67
CA LYS A 130 -11.46 1.23 17.82
C LYS A 130 -9.97 1.44 17.64
N LEU A 131 -9.55 2.69 17.68
CA LEU A 131 -8.15 3.08 17.68
C LEU A 131 -7.72 3.33 19.13
N ARG A 132 -6.44 3.11 19.44
CA ARG A 132 -5.85 3.61 20.68
C ARG A 132 -5.87 5.12 20.63
N GLU A 133 -6.32 5.76 21.70
CA GLU A 133 -6.33 7.22 21.78
C GLU A 133 -4.91 7.74 21.58
N PRO A 134 -4.72 8.69 20.66
CA PRO A 134 -3.41 9.28 20.44
C PRO A 134 -2.97 10.02 21.69
N VAL A 135 -1.70 9.91 22.04
CA VAL A 135 -1.12 10.76 23.07
C VAL A 135 -1.23 12.22 22.59
N PRO A 136 -1.78 13.13 23.39
CA PRO A 136 -1.93 14.53 23.00
C PRO A 136 -0.60 15.10 22.50
N ASN A 137 -0.62 15.78 21.36
CA ASN A 137 0.53 16.39 20.66
C ASN A 137 1.49 15.42 19.93
N THR A 138 1.12 14.18 19.72
CA THR A 138 1.89 13.27 18.85
C THR A 138 1.10 13.03 17.56
N SER A 139 1.69 13.35 16.41
CA SER A 139 1.17 12.90 15.11
C SER A 139 1.26 11.38 15.11
N PRO A 140 0.18 10.62 14.93
CA PRO A 140 0.27 9.17 14.93
C PRO A 140 1.07 8.75 13.70
N ASP A 141 2.24 8.14 13.94
CA ASP A 141 3.04 7.58 12.86
C ASP A 141 2.27 6.50 12.11
N PHE A 142 1.37 5.81 12.81
CA PHE A 142 0.39 4.84 12.27
C PHE A 142 -0.78 4.69 13.24
N TRP A 143 -1.88 4.11 12.72
CA TRP A 143 -3.08 3.88 13.50
C TRP A 143 -2.97 2.58 14.30
N ASP A 144 -2.91 2.68 15.62
CA ASP A 144 -2.94 1.50 16.51
C ASP A 144 -4.40 1.04 16.69
N VAL A 145 -4.76 -0.04 15.98
CA VAL A 145 -6.11 -0.61 16.00
C VAL A 145 -6.26 -1.57 17.17
N ILE A 146 -7.12 -1.21 18.14
CA ILE A 146 -7.46 -2.06 19.28
C ILE A 146 -8.52 -3.10 18.90
N PHE A 147 -9.49 -2.71 18.05
CA PHE A 147 -10.58 -3.57 17.60
C PHE A 147 -11.02 -3.22 16.18
N PRO A 148 -11.25 -4.22 15.32
CA PRO A 148 -10.90 -5.63 15.51
C PRO A 148 -9.38 -5.83 15.41
N ASN A 149 -8.82 -6.76 16.20
CA ASN A 149 -7.40 -7.10 16.14
C ASN A 149 -7.25 -8.63 16.30
N PRO A 150 -6.80 -9.35 15.25
CA PRO A 150 -6.48 -8.84 13.91
C PRO A 150 -7.73 -8.39 13.13
N ILE A 151 -7.50 -7.67 12.03
CA ILE A 151 -8.57 -7.33 11.09
C ILE A 151 -9.10 -8.62 10.45
N PRO A 152 -10.43 -8.77 10.25
CA PRO A 152 -11.04 -10.00 9.74
C PRO A 152 -10.84 -10.16 8.22
N TRP A 153 -9.60 -10.42 7.81
CA TRP A 153 -9.22 -10.57 6.41
C TRP A 153 -9.81 -11.79 5.73
N LEU A 154 -10.01 -12.88 6.50
CA LEU A 154 -10.42 -14.17 5.99
C LEU A 154 -11.88 -14.50 6.32
N ASN A 155 -12.51 -15.23 5.41
CA ASN A 155 -13.78 -15.91 5.65
C ASN A 155 -13.58 -17.16 6.53
N CYS A 156 -14.68 -17.78 6.98
CA CYS A 156 -14.64 -19.01 7.78
C CYS A 156 -14.00 -20.20 7.03
N ASP A 157 -14.01 -20.17 5.70
CA ASP A 157 -13.39 -21.19 4.81
C ASP A 157 -11.90 -20.92 4.54
N GLY A 158 -11.32 -19.90 5.16
CA GLY A 158 -9.92 -19.51 4.96
C GLY A 158 -9.66 -18.71 3.66
N THR A 159 -10.69 -18.39 2.88
CA THR A 159 -10.53 -17.53 1.69
C THR A 159 -10.47 -16.05 2.08
N LEU A 160 -9.76 -15.25 1.26
CA LEU A 160 -9.72 -13.81 1.47
C LEU A 160 -11.11 -13.20 1.29
N ARG A 161 -11.51 -12.33 2.22
CA ARG A 161 -12.81 -11.66 2.21
C ARG A 161 -12.92 -10.60 1.11
N LEU A 162 -11.80 -10.04 0.70
CA LEU A 162 -11.68 -9.02 -0.34
C LEU A 162 -11.70 -9.67 -1.74
N ASN A 163 -12.87 -9.70 -2.38
CA ASN A 163 -13.07 -10.41 -3.64
C ASN A 163 -13.46 -9.50 -4.83
N HIS A 164 -13.76 -8.21 -4.58
CA HIS A 164 -14.09 -7.29 -5.66
C HIS A 164 -12.86 -7.02 -6.54
N PRO A 165 -13.01 -6.87 -7.87
CA PRO A 165 -11.88 -6.60 -8.77
C PRO A 165 -11.04 -5.38 -8.36
N ASP A 166 -11.67 -4.32 -7.86
CA ASP A 166 -10.94 -3.11 -7.43
C ASP A 166 -10.25 -3.29 -6.07
N GLU A 167 -10.73 -4.20 -5.20
CA GLU A 167 -10.01 -4.62 -4.00
C GLU A 167 -8.73 -5.35 -4.35
N ARG A 168 -8.81 -6.32 -5.27
CA ARG A 168 -7.65 -7.08 -5.75
C ARG A 168 -6.64 -6.17 -6.45
N ARG A 169 -7.13 -5.27 -7.30
CA ARG A 169 -6.27 -4.30 -7.98
C ARG A 169 -5.51 -3.42 -6.98
N LEU A 170 -6.17 -2.96 -5.92
CA LEU A 170 -5.51 -2.16 -4.89
C LEU A 170 -4.44 -2.98 -4.14
N ILE A 171 -4.72 -4.25 -3.86
CA ILE A 171 -3.74 -5.18 -3.27
C ILE A 171 -2.54 -5.37 -4.21
N ASP A 172 -2.78 -5.57 -5.50
CA ASP A 172 -1.71 -5.75 -6.50
C ASP A 172 -0.81 -4.50 -6.57
N GLU A 173 -1.38 -3.30 -6.56
CA GLU A 173 -0.60 -2.05 -6.54
C GLU A 173 0.18 -1.89 -5.24
N LEU A 174 -0.38 -2.30 -4.08
CA LEU A 174 0.35 -2.32 -2.80
C LEU A 174 1.55 -3.25 -2.86
N ILE A 175 1.38 -4.47 -3.40
CA ILE A 175 2.48 -5.43 -3.57
C ILE A 175 3.58 -4.82 -4.43
N GLN A 176 3.23 -4.23 -5.58
CA GLN A 176 4.21 -3.59 -6.47
C GLN A 176 4.99 -2.46 -5.79
N VAL A 177 4.31 -1.64 -4.98
CA VAL A 177 4.97 -0.56 -4.26
C VAL A 177 5.93 -1.11 -3.22
N VAL A 178 5.50 -2.07 -2.41
CA VAL A 178 6.33 -2.69 -1.36
C VAL A 178 7.51 -3.44 -1.97
N ASP A 179 7.32 -4.17 -3.08
CA ASP A 179 8.41 -4.82 -3.81
C ASP A 179 9.47 -3.81 -4.27
N ASN A 180 9.05 -2.63 -4.76
CA ASN A 180 9.98 -1.56 -5.13
C ASN A 180 10.72 -0.96 -3.92
N ILE A 181 10.11 -0.96 -2.73
CA ILE A 181 10.74 -0.48 -1.49
C ILE A 181 11.78 -1.49 -0.99
N GLU A 182 11.40 -2.78 -0.92
CA GLU A 182 12.23 -3.82 -0.30
C GLU A 182 13.26 -4.43 -1.24
N CYS A 183 12.95 -4.46 -2.54
CA CYS A 183 13.81 -5.04 -3.57
C CYS A 183 14.13 -4.00 -4.66
N PRO A 184 14.85 -2.91 -4.34
CA PRO A 184 15.19 -1.92 -5.35
C PRO A 184 16.02 -2.56 -6.44
N ASP A 185 15.51 -2.50 -7.67
CA ASP A 185 16.18 -3.03 -8.85
C ASP A 185 17.55 -2.38 -9.04
N VAL A 186 18.59 -3.17 -9.12
CA VAL A 186 19.98 -2.71 -9.33
C VAL A 186 20.15 -1.99 -10.67
N SER A 187 19.17 -2.11 -11.57
CA SER A 187 19.26 -1.66 -12.98
C SER A 187 18.52 -0.37 -13.32
N GLY A 188 17.70 0.19 -12.45
CA GLY A 188 16.94 1.39 -12.75
C GLY A 188 16.43 2.14 -11.53
N SER A 189 16.46 3.48 -11.61
CA SER A 189 15.82 4.30 -10.59
C SER A 189 14.30 4.17 -10.67
N VAL A 190 13.66 3.81 -9.57
CA VAL A 190 12.20 3.74 -9.45
C VAL A 190 11.61 5.15 -9.64
N LYS A 191 10.61 5.27 -10.50
CA LYS A 191 9.88 6.54 -10.69
C LYS A 191 8.79 6.66 -9.62
N TRP A 192 9.15 7.07 -8.42
CA TRP A 192 8.29 7.10 -7.26
C TRP A 192 7.01 7.92 -7.45
N GLU A 193 7.07 9.05 -8.17
CA GLU A 193 5.87 9.84 -8.50
C GLU A 193 4.84 9.01 -9.29
N LYS A 194 5.29 8.23 -10.26
CA LYS A 194 4.40 7.37 -11.05
C LYS A 194 3.83 6.22 -10.21
N VAL A 195 4.66 5.60 -9.39
CA VAL A 195 4.28 4.50 -8.49
C VAL A 195 3.23 4.98 -7.50
N ALA A 196 3.46 6.10 -6.84
CA ALA A 196 2.52 6.72 -5.92
C ALA A 196 1.19 7.11 -6.58
N LEU A 197 1.26 7.66 -7.79
CA LEU A 197 0.08 8.04 -8.56
C LEU A 197 -0.77 6.81 -8.94
N ASN A 198 -0.14 5.71 -9.37
CA ASN A 198 -0.84 4.47 -9.69
C ASN A 198 -1.59 3.92 -8.45
N LEU A 199 -0.93 3.88 -7.29
CA LEU A 199 -1.54 3.46 -6.03
C LEU A 199 -2.72 4.36 -5.65
N SER A 200 -2.56 5.68 -5.78
CA SER A 200 -3.64 6.65 -5.52
C SER A 200 -4.85 6.43 -6.43
N GLN A 201 -4.62 6.18 -7.72
CA GLN A 201 -5.69 5.89 -8.68
C GLN A 201 -6.40 4.56 -8.40
N ALA A 202 -5.65 3.54 -7.96
CA ALA A 202 -6.23 2.27 -7.54
C ALA A 202 -7.10 2.45 -6.29
N PHE A 203 -6.65 3.25 -5.33
CA PHE A 203 -7.41 3.63 -4.15
C PHE A 203 -8.70 4.37 -4.51
N GLU A 204 -8.66 5.35 -5.43
CA GLU A 204 -9.87 6.07 -5.86
C GLU A 204 -10.92 5.15 -6.47
N LYS A 205 -10.50 4.17 -7.29
CA LYS A 205 -11.41 3.16 -7.87
C LYS A 205 -12.00 2.25 -6.79
N PHE A 206 -11.16 1.76 -5.89
CA PHE A 206 -11.60 0.99 -4.72
C PHE A 206 -12.64 1.77 -3.92
N TRP A 207 -12.35 3.01 -3.57
CA TRP A 207 -13.26 3.85 -2.81
C TRP A 207 -14.59 4.08 -3.52
N SER A 208 -14.57 4.27 -4.82
CA SER A 208 -15.77 4.52 -5.62
C SER A 208 -16.68 3.28 -5.75
N ASN A 209 -16.10 2.08 -5.78
CA ASN A 209 -16.81 0.86 -6.10
C ASN A 209 -17.04 -0.08 -4.90
N CYS A 210 -16.21 0.03 -3.86
CA CYS A 210 -16.24 -0.84 -2.68
C CYS A 210 -16.77 -0.10 -1.46
N ARG A 211 -18.07 -0.18 -1.21
CA ARG A 211 -18.71 0.52 -0.09
C ARG A 211 -18.26 -0.07 1.25
N ILE A 212 -17.91 0.79 2.21
CA ILE A 212 -17.61 0.44 3.60
C ILE A 212 -18.82 0.72 4.49
N TRP A 213 -19.53 1.81 4.22
CA TRP A 213 -20.67 2.28 5.00
C TRP A 213 -22.03 1.87 4.38
N GLY A 214 -23.10 2.25 5.06
CA GLY A 214 -24.45 1.93 4.65
C GLY A 214 -24.83 0.49 4.94
N GLU A 215 -25.41 -0.18 3.97
CA GLU A 215 -25.90 -1.55 4.10
C GLU A 215 -24.76 -2.53 4.46
N VAL A 216 -23.58 -2.38 3.87
CA VAL A 216 -22.43 -3.28 4.10
C VAL A 216 -22.00 -3.27 5.57
N LYS A 217 -21.97 -2.09 6.21
CA LYS A 217 -21.67 -1.98 7.66
C LYS A 217 -22.63 -2.78 8.52
N ILE A 218 -23.89 -2.90 8.11
CA ILE A 218 -24.95 -3.56 8.88
C ILE A 218 -25.01 -5.06 8.58
N THR A 219 -24.98 -5.44 7.29
CA THR A 219 -25.17 -6.82 6.86
C THR A 219 -23.90 -7.65 6.85
N SER A 220 -22.75 -7.00 6.68
CA SER A 220 -21.44 -7.65 6.56
C SER A 220 -20.35 -6.81 7.24
N PRO A 221 -20.42 -6.60 8.57
CA PRO A 221 -19.50 -5.71 9.28
C PRO A 221 -18.04 -6.13 9.15
N GLU A 222 -17.76 -7.43 9.08
CA GLU A 222 -16.41 -7.94 8.87
C GLU A 222 -15.84 -7.59 7.49
N LEU A 223 -16.68 -7.58 6.42
CA LEU A 223 -16.25 -7.10 5.12
C LEU A 223 -15.96 -5.59 5.15
N ALA A 224 -16.79 -4.81 5.84
CA ALA A 224 -16.54 -3.38 6.02
C ALA A 224 -15.22 -3.13 6.76
N GLN A 225 -14.93 -3.93 7.80
CA GLN A 225 -13.68 -3.88 8.55
C GLN A 225 -12.47 -4.31 7.70
N ALA A 226 -12.59 -5.37 6.90
CA ALA A 226 -11.53 -5.80 5.99
C ALA A 226 -11.21 -4.72 4.93
N ARG A 227 -12.25 -4.09 4.34
CA ARG A 227 -12.08 -2.94 3.43
C ARG A 227 -11.40 -1.74 4.10
N LEU A 228 -11.77 -1.48 5.34
CA LEU A 228 -11.11 -0.44 6.12
C LEU A 228 -9.66 -0.78 6.42
N GLY A 229 -9.35 -2.03 6.72
CA GLY A 229 -7.97 -2.50 6.86
C GLY A 229 -7.15 -2.29 5.59
N LEU A 230 -7.72 -2.59 4.41
CA LEU A 230 -7.06 -2.34 3.13
C LEU A 230 -6.79 -0.83 2.90
N LEU A 231 -7.74 0.01 3.31
CA LEU A 231 -7.57 1.47 3.28
C LEU A 231 -6.44 1.92 4.22
N MET A 232 -6.33 1.34 5.42
CA MET A 232 -5.27 1.65 6.38
C MET A 232 -3.90 1.20 5.87
N ALA A 233 -3.80 0.00 5.28
CA ALA A 233 -2.59 -0.46 4.62
C ALA A 233 -2.16 0.49 3.49
N THR A 234 -3.13 0.96 2.70
CA THR A 234 -2.88 1.95 1.63
C THR A 234 -2.36 3.27 2.20
N GLN A 235 -2.94 3.76 3.29
CA GLN A 235 -2.51 4.97 3.97
C GLN A 235 -1.06 4.86 4.45
N SER A 236 -0.69 3.75 5.10
CA SER A 236 0.67 3.52 5.61
C SER A 236 1.69 3.52 4.46
N VAL A 237 1.40 2.85 3.35
CA VAL A 237 2.28 2.80 2.19
C VAL A 237 2.38 4.16 1.49
N LEU A 238 1.26 4.88 1.30
CA LEU A 238 1.28 6.23 0.71
C LEU A 238 2.09 7.20 1.56
N ARG A 239 1.95 7.13 2.89
CA ARG A 239 2.74 7.93 3.81
C ARG A 239 4.24 7.67 3.63
N TYR A 240 4.65 6.41 3.66
CA TYR A 240 6.04 6.03 3.48
C TYR A 240 6.61 6.56 2.15
N VAL A 241 5.87 6.39 1.05
CA VAL A 241 6.30 6.87 -0.26
C VAL A 241 6.40 8.39 -0.31
N LEU A 242 5.43 9.12 0.29
CA LEU A 242 5.47 10.59 0.34
C LEU A 242 6.67 11.08 1.13
N GLU A 243 6.89 10.57 2.34
CA GLU A 243 7.90 11.08 3.27
C GLU A 243 9.30 10.58 2.91
N GLU A 244 9.49 9.28 2.67
CA GLU A 244 10.82 8.68 2.50
C GLU A 244 11.31 8.72 1.03
N ASN A 245 10.42 8.56 0.06
CA ASN A 245 10.83 8.46 -1.34
C ASN A 245 10.66 9.75 -2.13
N LEU A 246 9.65 10.58 -1.78
CA LEU A 246 9.37 11.84 -2.47
C LEU A 246 9.81 13.07 -1.67
N GLY A 247 10.13 12.93 -0.37
CA GLY A 247 10.50 14.03 0.49
C GLY A 247 9.39 15.07 0.69
N VAL A 248 8.13 14.64 0.62
CA VAL A 248 6.94 15.49 0.70
C VAL A 248 6.11 15.12 1.93
N VAL A 249 5.62 16.10 2.65
CA VAL A 249 4.77 15.86 3.82
C VAL A 249 3.52 15.06 3.46
N ALA A 250 3.19 14.05 4.26
CA ALA A 250 1.95 13.30 4.20
C ALA A 250 0.88 13.99 5.07
N PRO A 251 -0.03 14.81 4.50
CA PRO A 251 -0.98 15.59 5.28
C PRO A 251 -2.09 14.69 5.83
N LEU A 252 -2.54 14.98 7.06
CA LEU A 252 -3.70 14.29 7.66
C LEU A 252 -5.02 14.83 7.12
N GLU A 253 -5.04 16.10 6.73
CA GLU A 253 -6.21 16.83 6.19
C GLU A 253 -5.76 17.70 5.01
N LEU A 254 -6.64 17.91 4.04
CA LEU A 254 -6.47 18.79 2.87
C LEU A 254 -7.74 19.59 2.64
#